data_6407ca26a4e8e53eb1e07bbc2247bd65
#
_entry.id   6407ca26a4e8e53eb1e07bbc2247bd65
#
_cell.length_a   1.000
_cell.length_b   1.000
_cell.length_c   1.000
_cell.angle_alpha   90.00
_cell.angle_beta   90.00
_cell.angle_gamma   90.00
#
_symmetry.space_group_name_H-M   'P 1'
#
loop_
_entity.id
_entity.type
_entity.pdbx_description
1 polymer ?
#
loop_
_entity_poly.entity_id
_entity_poly.type
_entity_poly.pdbx_seq_one_letter_code
_entity_poly.pdbx_strand_id
1 'polypeptide(L)'
;RNRYFEEIKQICKSNNINMISVTTPMCSNVKGMDYFKKVKKLYPEIKEYEHFVEGDEYFSSCGHLNDKGARLFTSKIIEDLGLDKNDKKQ
;
A
#
# COMPACT_ATOMS: atom_id res chain seq x y z
N ARG A 1 -7.91 1.60 18.02
CA ARG A 1 -6.73 1.98 17.24
C ARG A 1 -5.68 0.88 17.29
N ASN A 2 -4.88 0.81 16.26
CA ASN A 2 -3.82 -0.18 16.18
C ASN A 2 -2.55 0.35 16.85
N ARG A 3 -2.19 -0.23 18.00
CA ARG A 3 -1.04 0.20 18.78
C ARG A 3 0.27 0.06 17.99
N TYR A 4 0.44 -1.04 17.27
CA TYR A 4 1.68 -1.27 16.52
C TYR A 4 1.85 -0.27 15.39
N PHE A 5 0.76 0.06 14.70
CA PHE A 5 0.81 1.07 13.65
C PHE A 5 1.21 2.43 14.23
N GLU A 6 0.63 2.81 15.38
CA GLU A 6 0.97 4.06 16.04
C GLU A 6 2.42 4.09 16.51
N GLU A 7 2.92 2.97 17.02
CA GLU A 7 4.32 2.88 17.44
C GLU A 7 5.27 3.03 16.25
N ILE A 8 4.98 2.39 15.13
CA ILE A 8 5.79 2.51 13.93
C ILE A 8 5.83 3.96 13.44
N LYS A 9 4.68 4.62 13.43
CA LYS A 9 4.60 6.03 13.07
C LYS A 9 5.50 6.89 13.97
N GLN A 10 5.45 6.63 15.26
CA GLN A 10 6.23 7.38 16.24
C GLN A 10 7.72 7.16 16.05
N ILE A 11 8.14 5.92 15.83
CA ILE A 11 9.54 5.58 15.57
C ILE A 11 10.04 6.29 14.33
N CYS A 12 9.26 6.25 13.25
CA CYS A 12 9.63 6.92 12.01
C CYS A 12 9.78 8.42 12.21
N LYS A 13 8.81 9.02 12.89
CA LYS A 13 8.84 10.46 13.17
C LYS A 13 10.06 10.85 13.99
N SER A 14 10.38 10.06 15.03
CA SER A 14 11.51 10.33 15.91
C SER A 14 12.86 10.20 15.22
N ASN A 15 12.91 9.46 14.11
CA ASN A 15 14.15 9.22 13.38
C ASN A 15 14.18 9.91 12.01
N ASN A 16 13.27 10.85 11.76
CA ASN A 16 13.17 11.57 10.50
C ASN A 16 12.98 10.66 9.30
N ILE A 17 12.25 9.56 9.50
CA ILE A 17 11.91 8.63 8.42
C ILE A 17 10.53 8.98 7.91
N ASN A 18 10.42 9.18 6.60
CA ASN A 18 9.14 9.48 5.96
C ASN A 18 8.37 8.18 5.77
N MET A 19 7.32 7.99 6.57
CA MET A 19 6.48 6.79 6.51
C MET A 19 5.32 7.00 5.55
N ILE A 20 5.14 6.07 4.63
CA ILE A 20 4.03 6.08 3.68
C ILE A 20 3.26 4.78 3.84
N SER A 21 1.97 4.90 4.11
CA SER A 21 1.11 3.73 4.33
C SER A 21 0.19 3.53 3.14
N VAL A 22 0.08 2.30 2.67
CA VAL A 22 -0.75 1.96 1.50
C VAL A 22 -1.53 0.69 1.79
N THR A 23 -2.69 0.57 1.11
CA THR A 23 -3.35 -0.74 1.01
C THR A 23 -2.81 -1.41 -0.25
N THR A 24 -2.70 -2.73 -0.23
CA THR A 24 -2.20 -3.49 -1.38
C THR A 24 -3.37 -3.95 -2.25
N PRO A 25 -3.12 -4.20 -3.55
CA PRO A 25 -4.17 -4.71 -4.42
C PRO A 25 -4.74 -6.03 -3.94
N MET A 26 -6.05 -6.19 -4.12
CA MET A 26 -6.78 -7.39 -3.74
C MET A 26 -7.53 -7.91 -4.97
N CYS A 27 -7.70 -9.23 -5.04
CA CYS A 27 -8.44 -9.84 -6.14
C CYS A 27 -9.93 -9.46 -6.06
N SER A 28 -10.66 -9.65 -7.16
CA SER A 28 -12.07 -9.26 -7.24
C SER A 28 -12.97 -10.06 -6.29
N ASN A 29 -12.52 -11.25 -5.86
CA ASN A 29 -13.30 -12.13 -4.99
C ASN A 29 -12.94 -12.00 -3.52
N VAL A 30 -12.14 -11.01 -3.15
CA VAL A 30 -11.71 -10.83 -1.77
C VAL A 30 -12.91 -10.55 -0.87
N LYS A 31 -12.86 -11.08 0.36
CA LYS A 31 -13.86 -10.82 1.39
C LYS A 31 -13.23 -9.94 2.47
N GLY A 32 -14.07 -9.31 3.27
CA GLY A 32 -13.60 -8.50 4.39
C GLY A 32 -13.17 -7.10 4.01
N MET A 33 -13.64 -6.58 2.88
CA MET A 33 -13.32 -5.22 2.46
C MET A 33 -13.85 -4.16 3.42
N ASP A 34 -14.83 -4.50 4.25
CA ASP A 34 -15.33 -3.59 5.28
C ASP A 34 -14.24 -3.22 6.28
N TYR A 35 -13.30 -4.14 6.52
CA TYR A 35 -12.18 -3.87 7.39
C TYR A 35 -11.32 -2.73 6.82
N PHE A 36 -11.07 -2.74 5.52
CA PHE A 36 -10.32 -1.66 4.87
C PHE A 36 -11.02 -0.31 5.04
N LYS A 37 -12.34 -0.29 4.92
CA LYS A 37 -13.12 0.94 5.12
C LYS A 37 -12.95 1.47 6.54
N LYS A 38 -12.97 0.60 7.53
CA LYS A 38 -12.78 0.99 8.92
C LYS A 38 -11.38 1.52 9.17
N VAL A 39 -10.37 0.86 8.61
CA VAL A 39 -8.98 1.27 8.77
C VAL A 39 -8.75 2.65 8.15
N LYS A 40 -9.27 2.87 6.95
CA LYS A 40 -9.12 4.15 6.26
C LYS A 40 -9.84 5.28 6.99
N LYS A 41 -10.93 4.98 7.66
CA LYS A 41 -11.66 5.95 8.46
C LYS A 41 -10.83 6.42 9.65
N LEU A 42 -10.10 5.49 10.28
CA LEU A 42 -9.21 5.79 11.39
C LEU A 42 -7.91 6.44 10.96
N TYR A 43 -7.43 6.10 9.76
CA TYR A 43 -6.15 6.55 9.23
C TYR A 43 -6.33 7.05 7.80
N PRO A 44 -6.88 8.27 7.64
CA PRO A 44 -7.15 8.80 6.30
C PRO A 44 -5.91 9.05 5.45
N GLU A 45 -4.73 9.04 6.06
CA GLU A 45 -3.47 9.20 5.34
C GLU A 45 -3.08 7.97 4.53
N ILE A 46 -3.73 6.82 4.76
CA ILE A 46 -3.43 5.59 4.01
C ILE A 46 -3.88 5.75 2.56
N LYS A 47 -2.95 5.51 1.63
CA LYS A 47 -3.24 5.58 0.20
C LYS A 47 -3.88 4.28 -0.26
N GLU A 48 -4.90 4.39 -1.11
CA GLU A 48 -5.76 3.27 -1.48
C GLU A 48 -5.33 2.65 -2.80
N TYR A 49 -4.88 1.39 -2.75
CA TYR A 49 -4.51 0.63 -3.94
C TYR A 49 -5.19 -0.73 -4.00
N GLU A 50 -6.17 -1.00 -3.13
CA GLU A 50 -6.82 -2.31 -3.09
C GLU A 50 -7.55 -2.66 -4.39
N HIS A 51 -7.91 -1.65 -5.19
CA HIS A 51 -8.59 -1.86 -6.48
C HIS A 51 -7.70 -1.54 -7.67
N PHE A 52 -6.39 -1.40 -7.46
CA PHE A 52 -5.48 -1.03 -8.55
C PHE A 52 -5.50 -2.05 -9.68
N VAL A 53 -5.40 -3.34 -9.37
CA VAL A 53 -5.58 -4.43 -10.33
C VAL A 53 -6.45 -5.49 -9.67
N GLU A 54 -7.33 -6.13 -10.44
CA GLU A 54 -8.26 -7.12 -9.88
C GLU A 54 -8.28 -8.44 -10.65
N GLY A 55 -7.68 -8.48 -11.83
CA GLY A 55 -7.66 -9.70 -12.67
C GLY A 55 -6.81 -10.80 -12.06
N ASP A 56 -7.24 -12.03 -12.23
CA ASP A 56 -6.54 -13.20 -11.70
C ASP A 56 -5.11 -13.33 -12.22
N GLU A 57 -4.81 -12.77 -13.38
CA GLU A 57 -3.48 -12.80 -13.97
C GLU A 57 -2.43 -12.06 -13.15
N TYR A 58 -2.84 -11.25 -12.19
CA TYR A 58 -1.94 -10.46 -11.37
C TYR A 58 -1.69 -11.06 -9.98
N PHE A 59 -2.36 -12.18 -9.66
CA PHE A 59 -2.31 -12.75 -8.32
C PHE A 59 -1.89 -14.20 -8.33
N SER A 60 -1.05 -14.58 -7.35
CA SER A 60 -0.76 -15.99 -7.07
C SER A 60 -1.86 -16.58 -6.19
N SER A 61 -2.42 -15.77 -5.30
CA SER A 61 -3.63 -16.06 -4.55
C SER A 61 -4.25 -14.73 -4.17
N CYS A 62 -5.52 -14.76 -3.72
CA CYS A 62 -6.20 -13.52 -3.36
C CYS A 62 -5.43 -12.79 -2.26
N GLY A 63 -5.11 -11.52 -2.50
CA GLY A 63 -4.29 -10.73 -1.59
C GLY A 63 -2.80 -10.89 -1.76
N HIS A 64 -2.34 -11.76 -2.67
CA HIS A 64 -0.92 -11.99 -2.93
C HIS A 64 -0.63 -11.81 -4.41
N LEU A 65 0.04 -10.73 -4.76
CA LEU A 65 0.41 -10.45 -6.13
C LEU A 65 1.45 -11.46 -6.62
N ASN A 66 1.34 -11.85 -7.91
CA ASN A 66 2.41 -12.59 -8.57
C ASN A 66 3.46 -11.60 -9.09
N ASP A 67 4.49 -12.09 -9.80
CA ASP A 67 5.56 -11.22 -10.30
C ASP A 67 5.04 -10.10 -11.19
N LYS A 68 4.10 -10.41 -12.06
CA LYS A 68 3.52 -9.41 -12.97
C LYS A 68 2.77 -8.33 -12.18
N GLY A 69 1.95 -8.74 -11.23
CA GLY A 69 1.20 -7.82 -10.38
C GLY A 69 2.12 -6.98 -9.51
N ALA A 70 3.14 -7.61 -8.94
CA ALA A 70 4.10 -6.91 -8.09
C ALA A 70 4.86 -5.83 -8.86
N ARG A 71 5.28 -6.13 -10.10
CA ARG A 71 5.99 -5.16 -10.93
C ARG A 71 5.10 -3.97 -11.28
N LEU A 72 3.86 -4.23 -11.65
CA LEU A 72 2.90 -3.15 -11.95
C LEU A 72 2.65 -2.29 -10.72
N PHE A 73 2.41 -2.91 -9.58
CA PHE A 73 2.13 -2.19 -8.35
C PHE A 73 3.33 -1.35 -7.91
N THR A 74 4.52 -1.94 -7.95
CA THR A 74 5.75 -1.23 -7.60
C THR A 74 5.95 0.00 -8.51
N SER A 75 5.76 -0.17 -9.81
CA SER A 75 5.89 0.94 -10.76
C SER A 75 4.90 2.05 -10.47
N LYS A 76 3.67 1.67 -10.12
CA LYS A 76 2.63 2.65 -9.80
C LYS A 76 2.98 3.43 -8.53
N ILE A 77 3.47 2.75 -7.50
CA ILE A 77 3.88 3.39 -6.26
C ILE A 77 5.02 4.38 -6.52
N ILE A 78 6.02 3.96 -7.28
CA ILE A 78 7.15 4.82 -7.62
C ILE A 78 6.67 6.08 -8.33
N GLU A 79 5.78 5.93 -9.31
CA GLU A 79 5.23 7.04 -10.06
C GLU A 79 4.40 7.97 -9.17
N ASP A 80 3.47 7.43 -8.41
CA ASP A 80 2.53 8.21 -7.61
C ASP A 80 3.24 8.99 -6.50
N LEU A 81 4.30 8.42 -5.94
CA LEU A 81 5.02 9.04 -4.82
C LEU A 81 6.26 9.80 -5.27
N GLY A 82 6.55 9.79 -6.58
CA GLY A 82 7.68 10.52 -7.13
C GLY A 82 9.04 9.99 -6.68
N LEU A 83 9.12 8.71 -6.32
CA LEU A 83 10.36 8.13 -5.79
C LEU A 83 11.47 8.08 -6.82
N ASP A 84 11.12 7.94 -8.10
CA ASP A 84 12.08 7.93 -9.19
C ASP A 84 12.79 9.28 -9.35
N LYS A 85 12.11 10.36 -8.97
CA LYS A 85 12.68 11.71 -9.07
C LYS A 85 13.73 11.95 -7.99
N ASN A 86 13.62 11.30 -6.85
CA ASN A 86 14.59 11.42 -5.78
C ASN A 86 15.93 10.78 -6.15
N ASP A 87 15.88 9.69 -6.89
CA ASP A 87 17.09 9.00 -7.34
C ASP A 87 17.96 9.86 -8.25
N LYS A 88 17.34 10.74 -9.02
CA LYS A 88 18.04 11.59 -9.97
C LYS A 88 18.85 12.71 -9.31
N LYS A 89 18.60 12.95 -8.04
CA LYS A 89 19.29 14.01 -7.30
C LYS A 89 20.58 13.51 -6.64
N GLN A 90 20.78 12.23 -6.68
CA GLN A 90 21.97 11.62 -6.12
C GLN A 90 23.04 11.41 -7.17
#